data_0738d459da640a7401d515ba45a1b296
#
_entry.id   0738d459da640a7401d515ba45a1b296
#
_cell.length_a   1.000
_cell.length_b   1.000
_cell.length_c   1.000
_cell.angle_alpha   90.00
_cell.angle_beta   90.00
_cell.angle_gamma   90.00
#
_symmetry.space_group_name_H-M   'P 1'
#
loop_
_entity.id
_entity.type
_entity.pdbx_description
1 polymer ?
#
loop_
_entity_poly.entity_id
_entity_poly.type
_entity_poly.pdbx_seq_one_letter_code
_entity_poly.pdbx_strand_id
1 'polypeptide(L)'
;MKALALALALIAAPVMAQSPPPDAVPRQVSMRIICLPTPSRMVEVLGEKFGEAVIASGELAPDTGFMIFANRDRTSSSVVISKPNGTCLLWSGRSEPGLSFILAAEPIDYPEPIPPAPSGTET
;
A
#
# COMPACT_ATOMS: atom_id res chain seq x y z
N MET A 1 -14.87 -4.63 -62.28
CA MET A 1 -14.35 -3.87 -61.14
C MET A 1 -14.23 -4.81 -59.98
N LYS A 2 -13.01 -5.18 -59.62
CA LYS A 2 -12.75 -6.10 -58.49
C LYS A 2 -12.43 -5.23 -57.29
N ALA A 3 -13.33 -5.24 -56.31
CA ALA A 3 -13.10 -4.61 -55.04
C ALA A 3 -12.16 -5.52 -54.20
N LEU A 4 -10.95 -5.04 -53.96
CA LEU A 4 -10.00 -5.68 -53.07
C LEU A 4 -10.41 -5.28 -51.64
N ALA A 5 -11.02 -6.19 -50.93
CA ALA A 5 -11.25 -6.03 -49.49
C ALA A 5 -9.93 -6.31 -48.75
N LEU A 6 -9.28 -5.26 -48.29
CA LEU A 6 -8.14 -5.35 -47.42
C LEU A 6 -8.66 -5.69 -46.03
N ALA A 7 -8.60 -6.97 -45.68
CA ALA A 7 -8.84 -7.39 -44.31
C ALA A 7 -7.62 -7.00 -43.45
N LEU A 8 -7.77 -5.93 -42.69
CA LEU A 8 -6.79 -5.58 -41.64
C LEU A 8 -7.01 -6.56 -40.48
N ALA A 9 -6.22 -7.63 -40.45
CA ALA A 9 -6.14 -8.49 -39.29
C ALA A 9 -5.42 -7.73 -38.17
N LEU A 10 -6.19 -7.19 -37.24
CA LEU A 10 -5.68 -6.74 -35.97
C LEU A 10 -5.15 -7.96 -35.20
N ILE A 11 -3.85 -8.20 -35.29
CA ILE A 11 -3.16 -9.16 -34.45
C ILE A 11 -3.08 -8.51 -33.08
N ALA A 12 -4.03 -8.83 -32.21
CA ALA A 12 -3.89 -8.54 -30.79
C ALA A 12 -2.74 -9.40 -30.27
N ALA A 13 -1.57 -8.77 -30.04
CA ALA A 13 -0.46 -9.43 -29.38
C ALA A 13 -0.94 -9.87 -27.99
N PRO A 14 -0.84 -11.16 -27.60
CA PRO A 14 -1.16 -11.57 -26.26
C PRO A 14 -0.24 -10.80 -25.30
N VAL A 15 -0.83 -10.11 -24.32
CA VAL A 15 -0.07 -9.59 -23.19
C VAL A 15 0.49 -10.81 -22.48
N MET A 16 1.76 -11.11 -22.72
CA MET A 16 2.43 -12.17 -21.99
C MET A 16 2.54 -11.74 -20.53
N ALA A 17 1.65 -12.32 -19.69
CA ALA A 17 1.91 -12.34 -18.26
C ALA A 17 3.31 -12.95 -18.10
N GLN A 18 4.24 -12.19 -17.53
CA GLN A 18 5.61 -12.69 -17.31
C GLN A 18 5.51 -13.94 -16.46
N SER A 19 5.94 -15.06 -17.02
CA SER A 19 6.03 -16.30 -16.26
C SER A 19 6.99 -16.08 -15.09
N PRO A 20 6.65 -16.53 -13.87
CA PRO A 20 7.57 -16.43 -12.75
C PRO A 20 8.89 -17.15 -13.06
N PRO A 21 10.01 -16.72 -12.47
CA PRO A 21 11.27 -17.42 -12.64
C PRO A 21 11.16 -18.90 -12.29
N PRO A 22 11.97 -19.80 -12.89
CA PRO A 22 11.84 -21.25 -12.67
C PRO A 22 12.11 -21.69 -11.22
N ASP A 23 12.80 -20.88 -10.44
CA ASP A 23 13.05 -21.08 -9.01
C ASP A 23 11.95 -20.51 -8.10
N ALA A 24 10.95 -19.83 -8.67
CA ALA A 24 9.82 -19.31 -7.92
C ALA A 24 8.87 -20.45 -7.53
N VAL A 25 8.64 -20.63 -6.24
CA VAL A 25 7.72 -21.62 -5.69
C VAL A 25 6.48 -20.89 -5.16
N PRO A 26 5.30 -21.12 -5.75
CA PRO A 26 4.07 -20.56 -5.21
C PRO A 26 3.82 -21.10 -3.80
N ARG A 27 3.56 -20.21 -2.85
CA ARG A 27 3.22 -20.58 -1.48
C ARG A 27 1.92 -19.90 -1.10
N GLN A 28 1.05 -20.65 -0.46
CA GLN A 28 -0.14 -20.11 0.16
C GLN A 28 0.20 -19.74 1.61
N VAL A 29 0.00 -18.47 1.95
CA VAL A 29 0.24 -17.96 3.29
C VAL A 29 -1.09 -17.51 3.87
N SER A 30 -1.44 -18.03 5.04
CA SER A 30 -2.57 -17.56 5.81
C SER A 30 -2.10 -16.44 6.74
N MET A 31 -2.64 -15.25 6.57
CA MET A 31 -2.33 -14.09 7.38
C MET A 31 -3.60 -13.58 8.06
N ARG A 32 -3.48 -13.20 9.33
CA ARG A 32 -4.53 -12.43 10.00
C ARG A 32 -4.24 -10.96 9.74
N ILE A 33 -5.14 -10.31 9.01
CA ILE A 33 -5.02 -8.89 8.69
C ILE A 33 -6.09 -8.08 9.42
N ILE A 34 -5.77 -6.84 9.72
CA ILE A 34 -6.70 -5.90 10.34
C ILE A 34 -7.30 -5.03 9.25
N CYS A 35 -8.62 -5.00 9.17
CA CYS A 35 -9.35 -4.17 8.24
C CYS A 35 -10.20 -3.14 8.97
N LEU A 36 -10.25 -1.93 8.43
CA LEU A 36 -11.10 -0.83 8.87
C LEU A 36 -12.10 -0.47 7.78
N PRO A 37 -13.22 0.18 8.12
CA PRO A 37 -14.27 0.43 7.14
C PRO A 37 -13.86 1.31 5.96
N THR A 38 -13.01 2.31 6.20
CA THR A 38 -12.65 3.31 5.20
C THR A 38 -11.15 3.61 5.20
N PRO A 39 -10.61 4.11 4.05
CA PRO A 39 -9.24 4.62 4.01
C PRO A 39 -8.99 5.76 5.01
N SER A 40 -9.94 6.67 5.17
CA SER A 40 -9.83 7.79 6.12
C SER A 40 -9.65 7.31 7.56
N ARG A 41 -10.36 6.26 7.94
CA ARG A 41 -10.22 5.66 9.27
C ARG A 41 -8.83 5.02 9.46
N MET A 42 -8.30 4.42 8.43
CA MET A 42 -6.94 3.85 8.46
C MET A 42 -5.88 4.96 8.62
N VAL A 43 -6.02 6.05 7.87
CA VAL A 43 -5.15 7.23 7.99
C VAL A 43 -5.17 7.78 9.41
N GLU A 44 -6.34 7.92 9.99
CA GLU A 44 -6.51 8.41 11.36
C GLU A 44 -5.82 7.48 12.38
N VAL A 45 -6.07 6.20 12.30
CA VAL A 45 -5.51 5.21 13.26
C VAL A 45 -3.99 5.13 13.16
N LEU A 46 -3.43 5.08 11.96
CA LEU A 46 -1.98 5.02 11.76
C LEU A 46 -1.31 6.33 12.16
N GLY A 47 -1.96 7.46 11.93
CA GLY A 47 -1.50 8.76 12.41
C GLY A 47 -1.47 8.85 13.92
N GLU A 48 -2.55 8.46 14.58
CA GLU A 48 -2.67 8.52 16.04
C GLU A 48 -1.72 7.56 16.77
N LYS A 49 -1.58 6.34 16.26
CA LYS A 49 -0.78 5.30 16.93
C LYS A 49 0.71 5.38 16.65
N PHE A 50 1.08 5.73 15.43
CA PHE A 50 2.47 5.62 14.98
C PHE A 50 3.04 6.94 14.44
N GLY A 51 2.24 7.98 14.32
CA GLY A 51 2.64 9.23 13.68
C GLY A 51 2.92 9.07 12.19
N GLU A 52 2.33 8.07 11.56
CA GLU A 52 2.52 7.77 10.14
C GLU A 52 1.58 8.58 9.26
N ALA A 53 2.11 9.07 8.14
CA ALA A 53 1.36 9.70 7.07
C ALA A 53 1.52 8.92 5.78
N VAL A 54 0.60 9.12 4.84
CA VAL A 54 0.71 8.53 3.50
C VAL A 54 1.88 9.14 2.78
N ILE A 55 2.84 8.33 2.38
CA ILE A 55 4.00 8.73 1.61
C ILE A 55 3.93 8.32 0.14
N ALA A 56 3.13 7.32 -0.17
CA ALA A 56 2.86 6.88 -1.53
C ALA A 56 1.47 6.24 -1.60
N SER A 57 0.82 6.41 -2.72
CA SER A 57 -0.46 5.77 -3.01
C SER A 57 -0.60 5.50 -4.51
N GLY A 58 -1.44 4.57 -4.85
CA GLY A 58 -1.71 4.23 -6.23
C GLY A 58 -2.87 3.26 -6.37
N GLU A 59 -3.13 2.88 -7.60
CA GLU A 59 -4.17 1.92 -7.96
C GLU A 59 -3.50 0.65 -8.49
N LEU A 60 -3.86 -0.49 -7.95
CA LEU A 60 -3.34 -1.80 -8.36
C LEU A 60 -4.23 -2.46 -9.41
N ALA A 61 -5.54 -2.24 -9.30
CA ALA A 61 -6.57 -2.77 -10.17
C ALA A 61 -7.80 -1.87 -10.04
N PRO A 62 -8.80 -1.97 -10.92
CA PRO A 62 -10.07 -1.31 -10.69
C PRO A 62 -10.60 -1.63 -9.28
N ASP A 63 -11.00 -0.61 -8.54
CA ASP A 63 -11.49 -0.71 -7.16
C ASP A 63 -10.48 -1.23 -6.11
N THR A 64 -9.21 -1.29 -6.44
CA THR A 64 -8.18 -1.71 -5.51
C THR A 64 -7.05 -0.68 -5.46
N GLY A 65 -6.98 0.06 -4.38
CA GLY A 65 -5.92 1.01 -4.12
C GLY A 65 -4.90 0.47 -3.13
N PHE A 66 -3.74 1.08 -3.10
CA PHE A 66 -2.76 0.85 -2.05
C PHE A 66 -2.26 2.16 -1.48
N MET A 67 -1.81 2.10 -0.24
CA MET A 67 -1.15 3.22 0.42
C MET A 67 0.06 2.70 1.19
N ILE A 68 1.13 3.46 1.14
CA ILE A 68 2.31 3.25 1.96
C ILE A 68 2.39 4.39 2.95
N PHE A 69 2.55 4.05 4.21
CA PHE A 69 2.66 4.98 5.32
C PHE A 69 4.05 4.90 5.93
N ALA A 70 4.54 6.01 6.39
CA ALA A 70 5.74 6.07 7.21
C ALA A 70 5.66 7.24 8.18
N ASN A 71 6.36 7.13 9.31
CA ASN A 71 6.54 8.27 10.21
C ASN A 71 7.64 9.19 9.68
N ARG A 72 7.78 10.36 10.30
CA ARG A 72 8.76 11.39 9.89
C ARG A 72 10.19 10.84 9.84
N ASP A 73 10.59 10.09 10.84
CA ASP A 73 11.93 9.54 10.96
C ASP A 73 12.13 8.24 10.17
N ARG A 74 11.06 7.74 9.56
CA ARG A 74 11.02 6.48 8.80
C ARG A 74 11.46 5.26 9.60
N THR A 75 11.24 5.30 10.90
CA THR A 75 11.48 4.18 11.80
C THR A 75 10.28 3.24 11.89
N SER A 76 9.11 3.69 11.47
CA SER A 76 7.92 2.85 11.30
C SER A 76 7.29 3.04 9.93
N SER A 77 6.71 1.99 9.40
CA SER A 77 6.01 2.00 8.12
C SER A 77 4.91 0.97 8.09
N SER A 78 3.92 1.22 7.25
CA SER A 78 2.76 0.35 7.06
C SER A 78 2.36 0.30 5.60
N VAL A 79 1.89 -0.85 5.15
CA VAL A 79 1.37 -1.06 3.80
C VAL A 79 -0.09 -1.44 3.91
N VAL A 80 -0.93 -0.72 3.18
CA VAL A 80 -2.38 -0.81 3.26
C VAL A 80 -2.96 -1.04 1.87
N ILE A 81 -3.93 -1.93 1.78
CA ILE A 81 -4.75 -2.12 0.59
C ILE A 81 -6.18 -1.67 0.87
N SER A 82 -6.73 -0.87 -0.04
CA SER A 82 -8.09 -0.38 0.03
C SER A 82 -8.95 -1.02 -1.07
N LYS A 83 -10.09 -1.55 -0.66
CA LYS A 83 -11.15 -2.08 -1.51
C LYS A 83 -12.48 -1.45 -1.13
N PRO A 84 -13.53 -1.54 -1.98
CA PRO A 84 -14.85 -0.97 -1.65
C PRO A 84 -15.44 -1.49 -0.34
N ASN A 85 -15.13 -2.73 0.05
CA ASN A 85 -15.63 -3.37 1.25
C ASN A 85 -14.74 -3.20 2.49
N GLY A 86 -13.63 -2.50 2.38
CA GLY A 86 -12.76 -2.26 3.53
C GLY A 86 -11.33 -1.93 3.14
N THR A 87 -10.62 -1.37 4.10
CA THR A 87 -9.22 -0.98 3.99
C THR A 87 -8.41 -1.81 4.97
N CYS A 88 -7.48 -2.57 4.48
CA CYS A 88 -6.79 -3.59 5.26
C CYS A 88 -5.30 -3.31 5.37
N LEU A 89 -4.79 -3.42 6.59
CA LEU A 89 -3.37 -3.32 6.89
C LEU A 89 -2.70 -4.65 6.56
N LEU A 90 -1.87 -4.66 5.52
CA LEU A 90 -1.15 -5.86 5.10
C LEU A 90 0.13 -6.08 5.89
N TRP A 91 0.80 -5.00 6.22
CA TRP A 91 2.06 -5.05 6.92
C TRP A 91 2.30 -3.77 7.71
N SER A 92 2.85 -3.92 8.90
CA SER A 92 3.29 -2.82 9.74
C SER A 92 4.55 -3.26 10.47
N GLY A 93 5.53 -2.40 10.54
CA GLY A 93 6.77 -2.74 11.18
C GLY A 93 7.65 -1.54 11.47
N ARG A 94 8.70 -1.81 12.23
CA ARG A 94 9.77 -0.85 12.53
C ARG A 94 11.05 -1.29 11.85
N SER A 95 11.82 -0.32 11.42
CA SER A 95 13.14 -0.55 10.84
C SER A 95 14.17 0.38 11.48
N GLU A 96 15.34 -0.18 11.75
CA GLU A 96 16.51 0.57 12.22
C GLU A 96 17.74 0.21 11.34
N PRO A 97 18.44 1.19 10.82
CA PRO A 97 18.06 2.58 10.56
C PRO A 97 16.98 2.68 9.49
N GLY A 98 16.24 3.76 9.48
CA GLY A 98 15.04 3.92 8.68
C GLY A 98 15.15 3.54 7.22
N LEU A 99 14.04 3.06 6.66
CA LEU A 99 13.89 2.77 5.25
C LEU A 99 14.17 4.03 4.41
N SER A 100 15.01 3.90 3.41
CA SER A 100 15.27 4.97 2.47
C SER A 100 14.26 4.92 1.33
N PHE A 101 13.34 5.88 1.32
CA PHE A 101 12.42 6.09 0.21
C PHE A 101 12.82 7.32 -0.59
N ILE A 102 12.69 7.25 -1.89
CA ILE A 102 12.73 8.44 -2.73
C ILE A 102 11.36 9.09 -2.60
N LEU A 103 11.29 10.14 -1.82
CA LEU A 103 10.04 10.87 -1.62
C LEU A 103 9.78 11.83 -2.77
N ALA A 104 8.50 12.01 -3.09
CA ALA A 104 8.04 13.11 -3.91
C ALA A 104 8.49 14.45 -3.31
N ALA A 105 8.70 15.45 -4.17
CA ALA A 105 9.29 16.74 -3.79
C ALA A 105 8.41 17.62 -2.88
N GLU A 106 7.18 17.23 -2.62
CA GLU A 106 6.27 17.99 -1.76
C GLU A 106 6.46 17.62 -0.29
N PRO A 107 6.45 18.61 0.60
CA PRO A 107 6.54 18.35 2.03
C PRO A 107 5.32 17.56 2.51
N ILE A 108 5.56 16.49 3.25
CA ILE A 108 4.53 15.67 3.85
C ILE A 108 4.27 16.21 5.26
N ASP A 109 3.00 16.45 5.55
CA ASP A 109 2.57 16.82 6.90
C ASP A 109 2.40 15.57 7.75
N TYR A 110 3.36 15.34 8.64
CA TYR A 110 3.33 14.18 9.51
C TYR A 110 2.57 14.48 10.80
N PRO A 111 1.58 13.65 11.15
CA PRO A 111 0.90 13.79 12.42
C PRO A 111 1.88 13.52 13.59
N GLU A 112 1.70 14.26 14.66
CA GLU A 112 2.44 13.97 15.90
C GLU A 112 1.83 12.72 16.54
N PRO A 113 2.66 11.73 16.90
CA PRO A 113 2.17 10.57 17.62
C PRO A 113 1.62 10.99 18.99
N ILE A 114 0.48 10.41 19.34
CA ILE A 114 -0.08 10.63 20.68
C ILE A 114 0.90 10.01 21.69
N PRO A 115 1.42 10.78 22.64
CA PRO A 115 2.30 10.21 23.65
C PRO A 115 1.57 9.10 24.41
N PRO A 116 2.25 7.99 24.74
CA PRO A 116 1.64 6.96 25.55
C PRO A 116 1.10 7.58 26.84
N ALA A 117 -0.11 7.16 27.22
CA ALA A 117 -0.69 7.60 28.49
C ALA A 117 0.36 7.39 29.59
N PRO A 118 0.60 8.40 30.45
CA PRO A 118 1.51 8.21 31.57
C PRO A 118 1.06 6.98 32.32
N SER A 119 1.94 6.01 32.50
CA SER A 119 1.67 4.87 33.36
C SER A 119 1.38 5.43 34.73
N GLY A 120 0.07 5.46 35.08
CA GLY A 120 -0.37 5.97 36.35
C GLY A 120 0.26 5.15 37.45
N THR A 121 1.25 5.68 38.09
CA THR A 121 1.60 5.24 39.43
C THR A 121 0.44 5.66 40.31
N GLU A 122 -0.48 4.77 40.48
CA GLU A 122 -1.45 4.93 41.54
C GLU A 122 -0.71 4.84 42.86
N THR A 123 -0.66 5.91 43.52
CA THR A 123 -0.37 5.94 44.96
C THR A 123 -1.61 5.58 45.73
#